data_32c0109820a0061315ddab8e0a09ac65
#
_entry.id   32c0109820a0061315ddab8e0a09ac65
#
_cell.length_a   1.000
_cell.length_b   1.000
_cell.length_c   1.000
_cell.angle_alpha   90.00
_cell.angle_beta   90.00
_cell.angle_gamma   90.00
#
_symmetry.space_group_name_H-M   'P 1'
#
loop_
_entity.id
_entity.type
_entity.pdbx_description
1 polymer ?
#
loop_
_entity_poly.entity_id
_entity_poly.type
_entity_poly.pdbx_seq_one_letter_code
_entity_poly.pdbx_strand_id
1 'polypeptide(L)'
;VACIFAPSIELFIFARFIGGFAASSALVVSRAIASDIYKGTMLTKFLATIMIIQGFAPIIAPVLGGQLLRFFSWISVFVILTLAGIGITLLSLLKYKETLPEEKRLKGDIAHIVKVFFSLCARPYFASLCAIQFFVFCSLFAYISGMPFMLQGIYNFTPQDVSLVFAFVGIGMMIAGKITNILTGRIPDSKLLLIGLCQGLIFGILFLVGIVLDFSIYVLIILLLLTQTALPLTASTSFSLAMQTQKKVAGSASALLGFFSTISGGFVAPIVGIGGGTTALPTALVIAVAEVLALIIFLTITRKYVKTIASNTKG
;
A
#
# COMPACT_ATOMS: atom_id res chain seq x y z
N VAL A 1 10.55 -14.42 -16.27
CA VAL A 1 11.60 -15.23 -16.96
C VAL A 1 12.99 -14.74 -16.56
N ALA A 2 13.36 -13.47 -16.79
CA ALA A 2 14.72 -12.98 -16.52
C ALA A 2 15.23 -13.25 -15.09
N CYS A 3 14.36 -13.15 -14.06
CA CYS A 3 14.73 -13.44 -12.68
C CYS A 3 15.10 -14.90 -12.40
N ILE A 4 14.61 -15.84 -13.22
CA ILE A 4 14.89 -17.30 -13.07
C ILE A 4 16.32 -17.61 -13.50
N PHE A 5 16.80 -16.91 -14.52
CA PHE A 5 18.09 -17.14 -15.15
C PHE A 5 19.13 -16.06 -14.81
N ALA A 6 18.86 -15.18 -13.86
CA ALA A 6 19.76 -14.09 -13.50
C ALA A 6 21.07 -14.64 -12.90
N PRO A 7 22.22 -14.45 -13.56
CA PRO A 7 23.53 -14.93 -13.08
C PRO A 7 24.12 -14.04 -11.98
N SER A 8 23.59 -12.82 -11.80
CA SER A 8 24.04 -11.88 -10.78
C SER A 8 22.86 -11.17 -10.09
N ILE A 9 23.11 -10.65 -8.90
CA ILE A 9 22.10 -9.94 -8.13
C ILE A 9 21.70 -8.62 -8.79
N GLU A 10 22.61 -7.95 -9.47
CA GLU A 10 22.36 -6.69 -10.18
C GLU A 10 21.37 -6.92 -11.34
N LEU A 11 21.58 -7.98 -12.11
CA LEU A 11 20.66 -8.34 -13.20
C LEU A 11 19.28 -8.76 -12.66
N PHE A 12 19.26 -9.46 -11.51
CA PHE A 12 18.02 -9.81 -10.84
C PHE A 12 17.26 -8.54 -10.41
N ILE A 13 17.93 -7.58 -9.76
CA ILE A 13 17.33 -6.31 -9.35
C ILE A 13 16.82 -5.54 -10.57
N PHE A 14 17.59 -5.44 -11.63
CA PHE A 14 17.18 -4.76 -12.86
C PHE A 14 15.95 -5.43 -13.51
N ALA A 15 15.92 -6.76 -13.57
CA ALA A 15 14.76 -7.50 -14.06
C ALA A 15 13.51 -7.27 -13.19
N ARG A 16 13.67 -7.18 -11.86
CA ARG A 16 12.59 -6.84 -10.92
C ARG A 16 12.10 -5.41 -11.13
N PHE A 17 12.99 -4.46 -11.37
CA PHE A 17 12.63 -3.07 -11.66
C PHE A 17 11.77 -2.98 -12.94
N ILE A 18 12.20 -3.59 -14.03
CA ILE A 18 11.41 -3.63 -15.28
C ILE A 18 10.07 -4.34 -15.07
N GLY A 19 10.08 -5.46 -14.33
CA GLY A 19 8.85 -6.18 -14.01
C GLY A 19 7.86 -5.36 -13.20
N GLY A 20 8.33 -4.59 -12.23
CA GLY A 20 7.50 -3.66 -11.44
C GLY A 20 6.92 -2.52 -12.30
N PHE A 21 7.73 -1.95 -13.18
CA PHE A 21 7.29 -0.92 -14.12
C PHE A 21 6.20 -1.44 -15.07
N ALA A 22 6.39 -2.63 -15.64
CA ALA A 22 5.38 -3.26 -16.49
C ALA A 22 4.09 -3.62 -15.73
N ALA A 23 4.20 -4.13 -14.49
CA ALA A 23 3.06 -4.49 -13.68
C ALA A 23 2.20 -3.28 -13.29
N SER A 24 2.81 -2.10 -13.08
CA SER A 24 2.08 -0.88 -12.77
C SER A 24 1.14 -0.45 -13.89
N SER A 25 1.52 -0.66 -15.14
CA SER A 25 0.68 -0.34 -16.30
C SER A 25 -0.58 -1.20 -16.35
N ALA A 26 -0.49 -2.48 -16.02
CA ALA A 26 -1.63 -3.39 -16.01
C ALA A 26 -2.73 -2.94 -15.03
N LEU A 27 -2.36 -2.43 -13.86
CA LEU A 27 -3.30 -1.90 -12.88
C LEU A 27 -4.04 -0.65 -13.38
N VAL A 28 -3.30 0.27 -14.01
CA VAL A 28 -3.87 1.51 -14.57
C VAL A 28 -4.79 1.20 -15.74
N VAL A 29 -4.33 0.38 -16.68
CA VAL A 29 -5.09 -0.02 -17.88
C VAL A 29 -6.37 -0.77 -17.49
N SER A 30 -6.32 -1.69 -16.53
CA SER A 30 -7.51 -2.43 -16.10
C SER A 30 -8.61 -1.51 -15.54
N ARG A 31 -8.24 -0.46 -14.79
CA ARG A 31 -9.17 0.55 -14.29
C ARG A 31 -9.72 1.44 -15.40
N ALA A 32 -8.89 1.79 -16.39
CA ALA A 32 -9.32 2.55 -17.57
C ALA A 32 -10.35 1.76 -18.38
N ILE A 33 -10.07 0.51 -18.72
CA ILE A 33 -11.00 -0.38 -19.42
C ILE A 33 -12.33 -0.50 -18.66
N ALA A 34 -12.27 -0.66 -17.34
CA ALA A 34 -13.47 -0.73 -16.51
C ALA A 34 -14.31 0.55 -16.62
N SER A 35 -13.68 1.73 -16.67
CA SER A 35 -14.37 3.02 -16.80
C SER A 35 -14.95 3.27 -18.22
N ASP A 36 -14.36 2.63 -19.23
CA ASP A 36 -14.88 2.70 -20.61
C ASP A 36 -16.13 1.82 -20.77
N ILE A 37 -16.13 0.63 -20.17
CA ILE A 37 -17.20 -0.37 -20.32
C ILE A 37 -18.36 -0.08 -19.36
N TYR A 38 -18.07 0.23 -18.10
CA TYR A 38 -19.06 0.41 -17.05
C TYR A 38 -19.25 1.88 -16.68
N LYS A 39 -20.49 2.26 -16.34
CA LYS A 39 -20.84 3.62 -15.89
C LYS A 39 -21.68 3.57 -14.61
N GLY A 40 -21.64 4.65 -13.84
CA GLY A 40 -22.46 4.82 -12.64
C GLY A 40 -22.23 3.70 -11.61
N THR A 41 -23.31 3.14 -11.08
CA THR A 41 -23.30 2.13 -10.02
C THR A 41 -22.56 0.83 -10.42
N MET A 42 -22.59 0.45 -11.69
CA MET A 42 -21.89 -0.75 -12.17
C MET A 42 -20.38 -0.56 -12.13
N LEU A 43 -19.88 0.61 -12.53
CA LEU A 43 -18.45 0.94 -12.40
C LEU A 43 -18.01 0.89 -10.94
N THR A 44 -18.79 1.49 -10.03
CA THR A 44 -18.49 1.50 -8.60
C THR A 44 -18.42 0.08 -8.03
N LYS A 45 -19.37 -0.79 -8.37
CA LYS A 45 -19.37 -2.19 -7.96
C LYS A 45 -18.15 -2.94 -8.48
N PHE A 46 -17.79 -2.75 -9.74
CA PHE A 46 -16.63 -3.42 -10.35
C PHE A 46 -15.32 -2.98 -9.72
N LEU A 47 -15.13 -1.67 -9.51
CA LEU A 47 -13.94 -1.14 -8.83
C LEU A 47 -13.85 -1.62 -7.38
N ALA A 48 -14.98 -1.70 -6.66
CA ALA A 48 -15.03 -2.28 -5.33
C ALA A 48 -14.59 -3.75 -5.31
N THR A 49 -15.01 -4.54 -6.31
CA THR A 49 -14.57 -5.94 -6.45
C THR A 49 -13.05 -6.03 -6.66
N ILE A 50 -12.48 -5.18 -7.52
CA ILE A 50 -11.02 -5.12 -7.71
C ILE A 50 -10.32 -4.79 -6.39
N MET A 51 -10.83 -3.82 -5.62
CA MET A 51 -10.26 -3.46 -4.32
C MET A 51 -10.31 -4.60 -3.30
N ILE A 52 -11.39 -5.39 -3.29
CA ILE A 52 -11.50 -6.59 -2.44
C ILE A 52 -10.40 -7.59 -2.83
N ILE A 53 -10.25 -7.90 -4.11
CA ILE A 53 -9.23 -8.84 -4.60
C ILE A 53 -7.82 -8.34 -4.23
N GLN A 54 -7.54 -7.04 -4.41
CA GLN A 54 -6.27 -6.43 -4.02
C GLN A 54 -6.00 -6.51 -2.52
N GLY A 55 -7.05 -6.39 -1.69
CA GLY A 55 -6.96 -6.54 -0.23
C GLY A 55 -6.64 -7.96 0.22
N PHE A 56 -7.07 -8.98 -0.54
CA PHE A 56 -6.74 -10.38 -0.24
C PHE A 56 -5.33 -10.78 -0.68
N ALA A 57 -4.76 -10.15 -1.70
CA ALA A 57 -3.47 -10.53 -2.27
C ALA A 57 -2.31 -10.54 -1.24
N PRO A 58 -2.14 -9.54 -0.37
CA PRO A 58 -1.09 -9.54 0.65
C PRO A 58 -1.24 -10.65 1.71
N ILE A 59 -2.43 -11.21 1.86
CA ILE A 59 -2.69 -12.31 2.80
C ILE A 59 -2.39 -13.66 2.13
N ILE A 60 -2.90 -13.84 0.92
CA ILE A 60 -2.82 -15.11 0.19
C ILE A 60 -1.40 -15.35 -0.32
N ALA A 61 -0.73 -14.32 -0.83
CA ALA A 61 0.58 -14.46 -1.47
C ALA A 61 1.67 -15.00 -0.55
N PRO A 62 1.85 -14.52 0.70
CA PRO A 62 2.83 -15.12 1.63
C PRO A 62 2.49 -16.56 2.01
N VAL A 63 1.19 -16.88 2.19
CA VAL A 63 0.76 -18.24 2.53
C VAL A 63 1.08 -19.21 1.41
N LEU A 64 0.71 -18.87 0.17
CA LEU A 64 1.03 -19.69 -1.01
C LEU A 64 2.54 -19.79 -1.22
N GLY A 65 3.27 -18.67 -1.06
CA GLY A 65 4.73 -18.63 -1.15
C GLY A 65 5.39 -19.52 -0.10
N GLY A 66 4.96 -19.44 1.17
CA GLY A 66 5.49 -20.28 2.24
C GLY A 66 5.24 -21.78 2.01
N GLN A 67 4.04 -22.15 1.55
CA GLN A 67 3.75 -23.56 1.20
C GLN A 67 4.57 -24.03 -0.01
N LEU A 68 4.77 -23.18 -1.00
CA LEU A 68 5.57 -23.51 -2.16
C LEU A 68 7.04 -23.76 -1.78
N LEU A 69 7.61 -22.93 -0.91
CA LEU A 69 8.98 -23.05 -0.40
C LEU A 69 9.19 -24.31 0.47
N ARG A 70 8.12 -24.94 0.94
CA ARG A 70 8.20 -26.20 1.67
C ARG A 70 8.63 -27.38 0.76
N PHE A 71 8.21 -27.35 -0.50
CA PHE A 71 8.40 -28.47 -1.44
C PHE A 71 9.39 -28.12 -2.55
N PHE A 72 9.61 -26.84 -2.83
CA PHE A 72 10.40 -26.37 -3.96
C PHE A 72 11.35 -25.24 -3.55
N SER A 73 12.34 -24.95 -4.42
CA SER A 73 13.25 -23.83 -4.23
C SER A 73 12.56 -22.49 -4.47
N TRP A 74 13.18 -21.39 -4.04
CA TRP A 74 12.67 -20.03 -4.26
C TRP A 74 12.45 -19.67 -5.74
N ILE A 75 13.18 -20.32 -6.65
CA ILE A 75 13.04 -20.16 -8.11
C ILE A 75 11.62 -20.55 -8.57
N SER A 76 11.00 -21.54 -7.93
CA SER A 76 9.66 -22.01 -8.29
C SER A 76 8.59 -20.92 -8.20
N VAL A 77 8.76 -19.97 -7.29
CA VAL A 77 7.86 -18.80 -7.19
C VAL A 77 7.89 -17.99 -8.47
N PHE A 78 9.08 -17.76 -9.03
CA PHE A 78 9.22 -17.02 -10.30
C PHE A 78 8.74 -17.82 -11.51
N VAL A 79 8.87 -19.15 -11.47
CA VAL A 79 8.29 -20.03 -12.52
C VAL A 79 6.77 -19.89 -12.53
N ILE A 80 6.10 -20.00 -11.38
CA ILE A 80 4.64 -19.87 -11.29
C ILE A 80 4.19 -18.48 -11.73
N LEU A 81 4.88 -17.42 -11.29
CA LEU A 81 4.58 -16.04 -11.71
C LEU A 81 4.77 -15.86 -13.22
N THR A 82 5.78 -16.52 -13.81
CA THR A 82 6.03 -16.50 -15.27
C THR A 82 4.90 -17.20 -16.01
N LEU A 83 4.50 -18.40 -15.58
CA LEU A 83 3.40 -19.14 -16.19
C LEU A 83 2.07 -18.36 -16.10
N ALA A 84 1.78 -17.76 -14.94
CA ALA A 84 0.61 -16.90 -14.78
C ALA A 84 0.69 -15.67 -15.71
N GLY A 85 1.85 -15.03 -15.82
CA GLY A 85 2.08 -13.90 -16.73
C GLY A 85 1.89 -14.27 -18.20
N ILE A 86 2.41 -15.41 -18.64
CA ILE A 86 2.18 -15.94 -19.99
C ILE A 86 0.70 -16.19 -20.23
N GLY A 87 0.01 -16.85 -19.30
CA GLY A 87 -1.43 -17.11 -19.40
C GLY A 87 -2.25 -15.82 -19.55
N ILE A 88 -1.99 -14.81 -18.69
CA ILE A 88 -2.65 -13.52 -18.77
C ILE A 88 -2.36 -12.82 -20.09
N THR A 89 -1.11 -12.86 -20.58
CA THR A 89 -0.72 -12.25 -21.86
C THR A 89 -1.44 -12.90 -23.03
N LEU A 90 -1.49 -14.24 -23.06
CA LEU A 90 -2.20 -14.98 -24.10
C LEU A 90 -3.71 -14.67 -24.08
N LEU A 91 -4.32 -14.67 -22.89
CA LEU A 91 -5.73 -14.30 -22.75
C LEU A 91 -5.99 -12.85 -23.21
N SER A 92 -5.08 -11.93 -22.91
CA SER A 92 -5.17 -10.55 -23.39
C SER A 92 -5.06 -10.47 -24.91
N LEU A 93 -4.09 -11.13 -25.52
CA LEU A 93 -3.92 -11.12 -26.97
C LEU A 93 -5.12 -11.72 -27.72
N LEU A 94 -5.76 -12.74 -27.14
CA LEU A 94 -6.88 -13.43 -27.77
C LEU A 94 -8.23 -12.72 -27.57
N LYS A 95 -8.41 -12.05 -26.43
CA LYS A 95 -9.74 -11.50 -26.05
C LYS A 95 -9.78 -9.99 -25.91
N TYR A 96 -8.64 -9.32 -25.82
CA TYR A 96 -8.61 -7.86 -25.68
C TYR A 96 -9.04 -7.20 -26.99
N LYS A 97 -10.04 -6.32 -26.87
CA LYS A 97 -10.43 -5.38 -27.92
C LYS A 97 -10.28 -3.97 -27.34
N GLU A 98 -9.75 -3.05 -28.16
CA GLU A 98 -9.64 -1.65 -27.77
C GLU A 98 -11.03 -1.11 -27.40
N THR A 99 -11.14 -0.58 -26.20
CA THR A 99 -12.44 -0.10 -25.65
C THR A 99 -12.66 1.38 -25.90
N LEU A 100 -11.58 2.16 -26.13
CA LEU A 100 -11.66 3.61 -26.32
C LEU A 100 -11.88 3.95 -27.81
N PRO A 101 -13.03 4.56 -28.19
CA PRO A 101 -13.28 5.03 -29.56
C PRO A 101 -12.18 6.00 -30.02
N GLU A 102 -11.81 5.93 -31.31
CA GLU A 102 -10.73 6.76 -31.88
C GLU A 102 -10.94 8.27 -31.68
N GLU A 103 -12.17 8.72 -31.75
CA GLU A 103 -12.57 10.11 -31.54
C GLU A 103 -12.28 10.64 -30.12
N LYS A 104 -12.19 9.74 -29.13
CA LYS A 104 -11.92 10.07 -27.71
C LYS A 104 -10.46 9.87 -27.30
N ARG A 105 -9.62 9.39 -28.20
CA ARG A 105 -8.19 9.23 -27.95
C ARG A 105 -7.52 10.60 -27.93
N LEU A 106 -7.40 11.16 -26.74
CA LEU A 106 -6.63 12.38 -26.55
C LEU A 106 -5.16 12.08 -26.90
N LYS A 107 -4.55 12.91 -27.75
CA LYS A 107 -3.09 12.97 -27.84
C LYS A 107 -2.62 13.44 -26.45
N GLY A 108 -2.09 12.51 -25.65
CA GLY A 108 -1.74 12.76 -24.26
C GLY A 108 -0.71 13.90 -24.18
N ASP A 109 -1.13 15.03 -23.69
CA ASP A 109 -0.19 16.10 -23.31
C ASP A 109 0.40 15.75 -21.95
N ILE A 110 1.53 15.05 -21.98
CA ILE A 110 2.29 14.68 -20.77
C ILE A 110 2.62 15.94 -19.96
N ALA A 111 2.92 17.07 -20.63
CA ALA A 111 3.22 18.33 -19.98
C ALA A 111 2.02 18.85 -19.18
N HIS A 112 0.81 18.70 -19.74
CA HIS A 112 -0.42 19.03 -19.01
C HIS A 112 -0.62 18.15 -17.75
N ILE A 113 -0.41 16.84 -17.85
CA ILE A 113 -0.53 15.92 -16.71
C ILE A 113 0.47 16.29 -15.61
N VAL A 114 1.73 16.53 -16.00
CA VAL A 114 2.80 16.95 -15.07
C VAL A 114 2.43 18.28 -14.40
N LYS A 115 1.92 19.26 -15.16
CA LYS A 115 1.46 20.54 -14.62
C LYS A 115 0.32 20.38 -13.61
N VAL A 116 -0.65 19.50 -13.89
CA VAL A 116 -1.73 19.18 -12.94
C VAL A 116 -1.17 18.55 -11.67
N PHE A 117 -0.21 17.63 -11.78
CA PHE A 117 0.43 17.00 -10.61
C PHE A 117 1.12 18.02 -9.74
N PHE A 118 1.94 18.90 -10.32
CA PHE A 118 2.58 19.98 -9.57
C PHE A 118 1.57 20.93 -8.93
N SER A 119 0.51 21.29 -9.64
CA SER A 119 -0.56 22.15 -9.09
C SER A 119 -1.29 21.52 -7.91
N LEU A 120 -1.45 20.20 -7.90
CA LEU A 120 -2.05 19.46 -6.78
C LEU A 120 -1.09 19.39 -5.58
N CYS A 121 0.20 19.11 -5.82
CA CYS A 121 1.22 19.10 -4.78
C CYS A 121 1.44 20.49 -4.17
N ALA A 122 1.21 21.57 -4.92
CA ALA A 122 1.28 22.95 -4.42
C ALA A 122 0.13 23.33 -3.48
N ARG A 123 -0.92 22.51 -3.39
CA ARG A 123 -2.06 22.74 -2.46
C ARG A 123 -1.75 22.12 -1.09
N PRO A 124 -1.54 22.92 -0.02
CA PRO A 124 -1.04 22.39 1.25
C PRO A 124 -1.93 21.31 1.87
N TYR A 125 -3.25 21.45 1.72
CA TYR A 125 -4.19 20.44 2.22
C TYR A 125 -4.04 19.10 1.50
N PHE A 126 -4.00 19.11 0.17
CA PHE A 126 -3.85 17.88 -0.61
C PHE A 126 -2.46 17.27 -0.42
N ALA A 127 -1.42 18.10 -0.43
CA ALA A 127 -0.05 17.66 -0.18
C ALA A 127 0.12 17.02 1.20
N SER A 128 -0.54 17.56 2.24
CA SER A 128 -0.51 16.96 3.57
C SER A 128 -1.15 15.58 3.62
N LEU A 129 -2.25 15.36 2.87
CA LEU A 129 -2.89 14.05 2.79
C LEU A 129 -2.05 13.04 1.98
N CYS A 130 -1.37 13.48 0.91
CA CYS A 130 -0.38 12.68 0.20
C CYS A 130 0.79 12.28 1.10
N ALA A 131 1.30 13.21 1.92
CA ALA A 131 2.39 12.94 2.86
C ALA A 131 1.96 11.98 3.98
N ILE A 132 0.76 12.13 4.53
CA ILE A 132 0.19 11.17 5.49
C ILE A 132 0.12 9.77 4.84
N GLN A 133 -0.41 9.70 3.62
CA GLN A 133 -0.48 8.44 2.87
C GLN A 133 0.90 7.82 2.67
N PHE A 134 1.89 8.61 2.29
CA PHE A 134 3.28 8.16 2.13
C PHE A 134 3.82 7.55 3.43
N PHE A 135 3.71 8.26 4.57
CA PHE A 135 4.26 7.78 5.83
C PHE A 135 3.52 6.56 6.39
N VAL A 136 2.20 6.52 6.30
CA VAL A 136 1.42 5.35 6.73
C VAL A 136 1.80 4.11 5.90
N PHE A 137 2.06 4.27 4.60
CA PHE A 137 2.56 3.18 3.76
C PHE A 137 4.05 2.87 4.00
N CYS A 138 4.87 3.82 4.48
CA CYS A 138 6.21 3.50 5.00
C CYS A 138 6.14 2.48 6.14
N SER A 139 5.19 2.63 7.07
CA SER A 139 4.95 1.66 8.15
C SER A 139 4.58 0.27 7.60
N LEU A 140 3.68 0.21 6.60
CA LEU A 140 3.32 -1.05 5.95
C LEU A 140 4.51 -1.71 5.26
N PHE A 141 5.26 -0.96 4.45
CA PHE A 141 6.39 -1.54 3.72
C PHE A 141 7.57 -1.89 4.63
N ALA A 142 7.74 -1.20 5.77
CA ALA A 142 8.70 -1.61 6.80
C ALA A 142 8.31 -2.96 7.40
N TYR A 143 7.02 -3.16 7.69
CA TYR A 143 6.49 -4.46 8.10
C TYR A 143 6.75 -5.53 7.05
N ILE A 144 6.34 -5.31 5.79
CA ILE A 144 6.47 -6.31 4.72
C ILE A 144 7.93 -6.69 4.47
N SER A 145 8.85 -5.70 4.46
CA SER A 145 10.27 -5.93 4.17
C SER A 145 11.03 -6.47 5.38
N GLY A 146 10.72 -5.98 6.59
CA GLY A 146 11.49 -6.28 7.80
C GLY A 146 11.09 -7.57 8.50
N MET A 147 9.81 -7.94 8.40
CA MET A 147 9.27 -9.09 9.12
C MET A 147 9.99 -10.42 8.80
N PRO A 148 10.27 -10.76 7.52
CA PRO A 148 11.02 -11.97 7.20
C PRO A 148 12.43 -11.99 7.83
N PHE A 149 13.14 -10.85 7.79
CA PHE A 149 14.47 -10.74 8.39
C PHE A 149 14.42 -10.92 9.90
N MET A 150 13.45 -10.30 10.57
CA MET A 150 13.28 -10.43 12.02
C MET A 150 12.93 -11.86 12.40
N LEU A 151 11.89 -12.44 11.80
CA LEU A 151 11.41 -13.77 12.19
C LEU A 151 12.41 -14.89 11.85
N GLN A 152 12.97 -14.87 10.64
CA GLN A 152 13.89 -15.93 10.21
C GLN A 152 15.31 -15.71 10.73
N GLY A 153 15.81 -14.45 10.67
CA GLY A 153 17.20 -14.15 11.03
C GLY A 153 17.46 -14.12 12.54
N ILE A 154 16.51 -13.58 13.33
CA ILE A 154 16.70 -13.39 14.78
C ILE A 154 16.02 -14.52 15.57
N TYR A 155 14.78 -14.87 15.21
CA TYR A 155 13.98 -15.84 15.96
C TYR A 155 13.96 -17.25 15.35
N ASN A 156 14.70 -17.49 14.26
CA ASN A 156 14.82 -18.79 13.56
C ASN A 156 13.49 -19.43 13.15
N PHE A 157 12.49 -18.60 12.80
CA PHE A 157 11.21 -19.07 12.27
C PHE A 157 11.41 -19.67 10.88
N THR A 158 10.63 -20.73 10.58
CA THR A 158 10.60 -21.27 9.23
C THR A 158 9.85 -20.32 8.27
N PRO A 159 10.07 -20.38 6.94
CA PRO A 159 9.29 -19.62 5.97
C PRO A 159 7.78 -19.84 6.11
N GLN A 160 7.37 -21.03 6.57
CA GLN A 160 5.98 -21.38 6.82
C GLN A 160 5.41 -20.59 8.01
N ASP A 161 6.17 -20.51 9.12
CA ASP A 161 5.77 -19.75 10.30
C ASP A 161 5.64 -18.25 9.96
N VAL A 162 6.59 -17.72 9.18
CA VAL A 162 6.52 -16.35 8.67
C VAL A 162 5.24 -16.13 7.86
N SER A 163 4.88 -17.06 6.98
CA SER A 163 3.65 -16.96 6.18
C SER A 163 2.39 -16.97 7.05
N LEU A 164 2.38 -17.73 8.15
CA LEU A 164 1.27 -17.74 9.11
C LEU A 164 1.15 -16.41 9.85
N VAL A 165 2.28 -15.78 10.22
CA VAL A 165 2.26 -14.45 10.84
C VAL A 165 1.74 -13.41 9.87
N PHE A 166 2.14 -13.44 8.59
CA PHE A 166 1.57 -12.58 7.56
C PHE A 166 0.06 -12.76 7.40
N ALA A 167 -0.41 -14.02 7.40
CA ALA A 167 -1.84 -14.34 7.35
C ALA A 167 -2.59 -13.78 8.57
N PHE A 168 -2.04 -13.95 9.76
CA PHE A 168 -2.61 -13.46 11.02
C PHE A 168 -2.76 -11.93 11.02
N VAL A 169 -1.70 -11.21 10.65
CA VAL A 169 -1.74 -9.73 10.53
C VAL A 169 -2.71 -9.31 9.41
N GLY A 170 -2.71 -10.00 8.27
CA GLY A 170 -3.61 -9.73 7.16
C GLY A 170 -5.09 -9.90 7.53
N ILE A 171 -5.44 -10.95 8.28
CA ILE A 171 -6.80 -11.14 8.81
C ILE A 171 -7.18 -9.98 9.73
N GLY A 172 -6.28 -9.55 10.61
CA GLY A 172 -6.50 -8.38 11.47
C GLY A 172 -6.77 -7.11 10.67
N MET A 173 -5.99 -6.87 9.61
CA MET A 173 -6.21 -5.74 8.69
C MET A 173 -7.58 -5.82 7.97
N MET A 174 -8.01 -7.01 7.58
CA MET A 174 -9.35 -7.21 6.98
C MET A 174 -10.47 -6.88 7.97
N ILE A 175 -10.36 -7.35 9.21
CA ILE A 175 -11.32 -7.04 10.28
C ILE A 175 -11.35 -5.52 10.53
N ALA A 176 -10.18 -4.89 10.63
CA ALA A 176 -10.06 -3.44 10.79
C ALA A 176 -10.67 -2.68 9.60
N GLY A 177 -10.47 -3.15 8.37
CA GLY A 177 -11.10 -2.59 7.17
C GLY A 177 -12.62 -2.68 7.20
N LYS A 178 -13.18 -3.81 7.68
CA LYS A 178 -14.62 -3.97 7.87
C LYS A 178 -15.16 -3.01 8.95
N ILE A 179 -14.46 -2.88 10.07
CA ILE A 179 -14.80 -1.93 11.13
C ILE A 179 -14.76 -0.50 10.57
N THR A 180 -13.72 -0.14 9.83
CA THR A 180 -13.60 1.16 9.17
C THR A 180 -14.81 1.45 8.29
N ASN A 181 -15.23 0.49 7.47
CA ASN A 181 -16.39 0.64 6.59
C ASN A 181 -17.69 0.88 7.38
N ILE A 182 -17.87 0.22 8.51
CA ILE A 182 -19.04 0.41 9.39
C ILE A 182 -19.02 1.81 10.05
N LEU A 183 -17.84 2.32 10.39
CA LEU A 183 -17.68 3.61 11.05
C LEU A 183 -17.76 4.79 10.07
N THR A 184 -17.40 4.56 8.79
CA THR A 184 -17.49 5.56 7.73
C THR A 184 -18.94 6.00 7.55
N GLY A 185 -19.17 7.30 7.51
CA GLY A 185 -20.52 7.89 7.46
C GLY A 185 -21.19 8.08 8.83
N ARG A 186 -20.74 7.36 9.87
CA ARG A 186 -21.21 7.59 11.26
C ARG A 186 -20.32 8.55 12.02
N ILE A 187 -19.03 8.51 11.73
CA ILE A 187 -18.00 9.37 12.33
C ILE A 187 -17.35 10.17 11.21
N PRO A 188 -17.10 11.48 11.37
CA PRO A 188 -16.41 12.28 10.38
C PRO A 188 -15.04 11.70 10.02
N ASP A 189 -14.70 11.64 8.71
CA ASP A 189 -13.45 11.07 8.20
C ASP A 189 -12.20 11.64 8.89
N SER A 190 -12.23 12.94 9.24
CA SER A 190 -11.11 13.58 9.95
C SER A 190 -10.90 13.07 11.38
N LYS A 191 -11.97 12.67 12.07
CA LYS A 191 -11.86 12.05 13.40
C LYS A 191 -11.39 10.61 13.27
N LEU A 192 -11.90 9.87 12.28
CA LEU A 192 -11.46 8.51 11.99
C LEU A 192 -9.98 8.47 11.60
N LEU A 193 -9.53 9.44 10.79
CA LEU A 193 -8.10 9.58 10.44
C LEU A 193 -7.25 9.81 11.69
N LEU A 194 -7.68 10.71 12.57
CA LEU A 194 -6.96 10.98 13.85
C LEU A 194 -6.88 9.73 14.72
N ILE A 195 -7.99 9.00 14.88
CA ILE A 195 -8.02 7.74 15.66
C ILE A 195 -7.01 6.73 15.09
N GLY A 196 -7.02 6.52 13.79
CA GLY A 196 -6.08 5.60 13.15
C GLY A 196 -4.62 6.02 13.30
N LEU A 197 -4.32 7.32 13.13
CA LEU A 197 -2.96 7.84 13.33
C LEU A 197 -2.50 7.70 14.79
N CYS A 198 -3.36 7.96 15.76
CA CYS A 198 -3.05 7.74 17.19
C CYS A 198 -2.82 6.27 17.50
N GLN A 199 -3.65 5.38 16.93
CA GLN A 199 -3.48 3.93 17.08
C GLN A 199 -2.15 3.47 16.50
N GLY A 200 -1.83 3.84 15.25
CA GLY A 200 -0.56 3.50 14.61
C GLY A 200 0.64 3.99 15.41
N LEU A 201 0.59 5.24 15.88
CA LEU A 201 1.65 5.82 16.71
C LEU A 201 1.85 5.08 18.03
N ILE A 202 0.79 4.85 18.79
CA ILE A 202 0.88 4.20 20.11
C ILE A 202 1.49 2.83 19.97
N PHE A 203 0.94 1.98 19.09
CA PHE A 203 1.42 0.62 18.94
C PHE A 203 2.75 0.54 18.16
N GLY A 204 3.03 1.47 17.26
CA GLY A 204 4.34 1.59 16.59
C GLY A 204 5.46 1.97 17.56
N ILE A 205 5.22 2.88 18.50
CA ILE A 205 6.17 3.20 19.57
C ILE A 205 6.32 2.03 20.54
N LEU A 206 5.22 1.39 20.95
CA LEU A 206 5.29 0.21 21.81
C LEU A 206 6.05 -0.95 21.14
N PHE A 207 5.92 -1.11 19.82
CA PHE A 207 6.71 -2.09 19.07
C PHE A 207 8.21 -1.74 19.11
N LEU A 208 8.59 -0.47 18.92
CA LEU A 208 9.98 -0.02 19.03
C LEU A 208 10.52 -0.25 20.45
N VAL A 209 9.75 0.13 21.47
CA VAL A 209 10.14 -0.12 22.88
C VAL A 209 10.27 -1.61 23.15
N GLY A 210 9.38 -2.44 22.62
CA GLY A 210 9.43 -3.88 22.76
C GLY A 210 10.66 -4.51 22.12
N ILE A 211 11.13 -3.98 20.97
CA ILE A 211 12.40 -4.41 20.35
C ILE A 211 13.59 -4.01 21.21
N VAL A 212 13.60 -2.79 21.79
CA VAL A 212 14.73 -2.30 22.63
C VAL A 212 14.79 -3.02 23.97
N LEU A 213 13.65 -3.42 24.52
CA LEU A 213 13.54 -4.10 25.81
C LEU A 213 13.46 -5.63 25.68
N ASP A 214 13.72 -6.18 24.50
CA ASP A 214 13.72 -7.63 24.22
C ASP A 214 12.42 -8.34 24.65
N PHE A 215 11.27 -7.76 24.30
CA PHE A 215 9.99 -8.40 24.57
C PHE A 215 9.86 -9.74 23.82
N SER A 216 9.06 -10.65 24.38
CA SER A 216 8.73 -11.91 23.73
C SER A 216 8.22 -11.68 22.30
N ILE A 217 8.63 -12.54 21.36
CA ILE A 217 8.22 -12.47 19.94
C ILE A 217 6.70 -12.44 19.77
N TYR A 218 5.96 -13.14 20.62
CA TYR A 218 4.49 -13.16 20.58
C TYR A 218 3.89 -11.78 20.87
N VAL A 219 4.48 -11.05 21.85
CA VAL A 219 4.08 -9.67 22.16
C VAL A 219 4.40 -8.75 20.98
N LEU A 220 5.58 -8.90 20.39
CA LEU A 220 5.99 -8.11 19.21
C LEU A 220 5.06 -8.32 18.02
N ILE A 221 4.64 -9.55 17.75
CA ILE A 221 3.67 -9.87 16.69
C ILE A 221 2.32 -9.22 16.96
N ILE A 222 1.84 -9.21 18.20
CA ILE A 222 0.58 -8.54 18.58
C ILE A 222 0.70 -7.02 18.44
N LEU A 223 1.78 -6.42 18.90
CA LEU A 223 2.01 -4.98 18.76
C LEU A 223 2.07 -4.57 17.28
N LEU A 224 2.72 -5.38 16.47
CA LEU A 224 2.80 -5.17 15.04
C LEU A 224 1.42 -5.33 14.36
N LEU A 225 0.63 -6.35 14.73
CA LEU A 225 -0.75 -6.50 14.30
C LEU A 225 -1.55 -5.24 14.59
N LEU A 226 -1.51 -4.75 15.83
CA LEU A 226 -2.26 -3.56 16.25
C LEU A 226 -1.79 -2.29 15.53
N THR A 227 -0.51 -2.17 15.22
CA THR A 227 0.02 -1.09 14.38
C THR A 227 -0.55 -1.18 12.96
N GLN A 228 -0.49 -2.36 12.33
CA GLN A 228 -0.95 -2.52 10.94
C GLN A 228 -2.47 -2.45 10.78
N THR A 229 -3.25 -2.74 11.82
CA THR A 229 -4.71 -2.55 11.79
C THR A 229 -5.12 -1.06 11.73
N ALA A 230 -4.23 -0.12 11.99
CA ALA A 230 -4.47 1.31 11.76
C ALA A 230 -4.49 1.70 10.26
N LEU A 231 -3.78 0.93 9.40
CA LEU A 231 -3.64 1.26 7.98
C LEU A 231 -4.97 1.34 7.22
N PRO A 232 -5.90 0.37 7.30
CA PRO A 232 -7.18 0.47 6.59
C PRO A 232 -7.97 1.73 6.97
N LEU A 233 -7.91 2.13 8.23
CA LEU A 233 -8.59 3.32 8.75
C LEU A 233 -7.94 4.61 8.22
N THR A 234 -6.61 4.72 8.33
CA THR A 234 -5.86 5.91 7.90
C THR A 234 -5.83 6.08 6.39
N ALA A 235 -5.58 4.99 5.65
CA ALA A 235 -5.49 5.04 4.19
C ALA A 235 -6.83 5.39 3.53
N SER A 236 -7.94 4.77 3.97
CA SER A 236 -9.25 5.04 3.37
C SER A 236 -9.76 6.45 3.71
N THR A 237 -9.58 6.91 4.95
CA THR A 237 -10.05 8.24 5.37
C THR A 237 -9.20 9.36 4.79
N SER A 238 -7.88 9.22 4.70
CA SER A 238 -7.01 10.21 4.04
C SER A 238 -7.32 10.29 2.55
N PHE A 239 -7.57 9.15 1.87
CA PHE A 239 -8.00 9.11 0.48
C PHE A 239 -9.34 9.81 0.30
N SER A 240 -10.36 9.52 1.12
CA SER A 240 -11.68 10.14 1.07
C SER A 240 -11.58 11.66 1.22
N LEU A 241 -10.86 12.15 2.23
CA LEU A 241 -10.64 13.58 2.47
C LEU A 241 -9.95 14.28 1.30
N ALA A 242 -8.95 13.63 0.70
CA ALA A 242 -8.25 14.18 -0.47
C ALA A 242 -9.18 14.30 -1.69
N MET A 243 -10.01 13.28 -1.93
CA MET A 243 -10.91 13.26 -3.09
C MET A 243 -12.08 14.22 -2.98
N GLN A 244 -12.56 14.51 -1.76
CA GLN A 244 -13.67 15.47 -1.54
C GLN A 244 -13.38 16.85 -2.13
N THR A 245 -12.12 17.29 -2.13
CA THR A 245 -11.71 18.62 -2.59
C THR A 245 -11.25 18.64 -4.07
N GLN A 246 -11.10 17.49 -4.73
CA GLN A 246 -10.49 17.38 -6.06
C GLN A 246 -11.42 16.78 -7.11
N LYS A 247 -12.72 17.02 -7.03
CA LYS A 247 -13.75 16.44 -7.92
C LYS A 247 -13.46 16.65 -9.42
N LYS A 248 -12.90 17.81 -9.82
CA LYS A 248 -12.61 18.14 -11.23
C LYS A 248 -11.40 17.39 -11.81
N VAL A 249 -10.45 16.97 -10.96
CA VAL A 249 -9.20 16.30 -11.35
C VAL A 249 -9.02 14.99 -10.58
N ALA A 250 -10.12 14.32 -10.29
CA ALA A 250 -10.18 13.13 -9.44
C ALA A 250 -9.21 12.02 -9.89
N GLY A 251 -9.08 11.78 -11.19
CA GLY A 251 -8.16 10.79 -11.73
C GLY A 251 -6.69 11.11 -11.41
N SER A 252 -6.26 12.37 -11.65
CA SER A 252 -4.90 12.80 -11.34
C SER A 252 -4.62 12.80 -9.83
N ALA A 253 -5.60 13.20 -9.02
CA ALA A 253 -5.49 13.18 -7.56
C ALA A 253 -5.35 11.75 -7.01
N SER A 254 -6.17 10.83 -7.51
CA SER A 254 -6.09 9.40 -7.17
C SER A 254 -4.76 8.78 -7.58
N ALA A 255 -4.25 9.12 -8.78
CA ALA A 255 -2.96 8.65 -9.26
C ALA A 255 -1.80 9.12 -8.37
N LEU A 256 -1.82 10.41 -7.94
CA LEU A 256 -0.83 10.94 -7.01
C LEU A 256 -0.85 10.27 -5.65
N LEU A 257 -2.03 10.06 -5.06
CA LEU A 257 -2.15 9.33 -3.80
C LEU A 257 -1.60 7.90 -3.92
N GLY A 258 -1.93 7.21 -5.01
CA GLY A 258 -1.38 5.88 -5.30
C GLY A 258 0.14 5.90 -5.49
N PHE A 259 0.68 6.91 -6.18
CA PHE A 259 2.12 7.09 -6.35
C PHE A 259 2.84 7.26 -5.01
N PHE A 260 2.37 8.17 -4.15
CA PHE A 260 2.98 8.39 -2.84
C PHE A 260 2.88 7.17 -1.93
N SER A 261 1.77 6.43 -1.99
CA SER A 261 1.63 5.16 -1.28
C SER A 261 2.66 4.12 -1.72
N THR A 262 2.86 3.96 -3.03
CA THR A 262 3.69 2.88 -3.56
C THR A 262 5.18 3.20 -3.51
N ILE A 263 5.56 4.46 -3.78
CA ILE A 263 6.98 4.87 -3.79
C ILE A 263 7.61 4.77 -2.40
N SER A 264 6.82 4.84 -1.33
CA SER A 264 7.27 4.66 0.05
C SER A 264 8.02 3.34 0.26
N GLY A 265 7.60 2.27 -0.41
CA GLY A 265 8.28 0.98 -0.35
C GLY A 265 9.71 1.02 -0.91
N GLY A 266 9.92 1.79 -1.98
CA GLY A 266 11.25 1.98 -2.57
C GLY A 266 12.25 2.69 -1.65
N PHE A 267 11.77 3.61 -0.81
CA PHE A 267 12.60 4.27 0.20
C PHE A 267 12.83 3.41 1.44
N VAL A 268 11.81 2.70 1.87
CA VAL A 268 11.84 1.95 3.14
C VAL A 268 12.62 0.65 3.04
N ALA A 269 12.46 -0.10 1.96
CA ALA A 269 13.08 -1.42 1.85
C ALA A 269 14.62 -1.41 2.01
N PRO A 270 15.38 -0.47 1.40
CA PRO A 270 16.82 -0.38 1.64
C PRO A 270 17.18 -0.05 3.10
N ILE A 271 16.43 0.85 3.75
CA ILE A 271 16.68 1.26 5.14
C ILE A 271 16.47 0.08 6.09
N VAL A 272 15.38 -0.66 5.92
CA VAL A 272 15.08 -1.86 6.69
C VAL A 272 16.13 -2.95 6.44
N GLY A 273 16.59 -3.07 5.19
CA GLY A 273 17.62 -4.03 4.78
C GLY A 273 18.99 -3.84 5.47
N ILE A 274 19.30 -2.64 5.97
CA ILE A 274 20.55 -2.36 6.71
C ILE A 274 20.67 -3.24 7.96
N GLY A 275 19.55 -3.55 8.63
CA GLY A 275 19.53 -4.44 9.79
C GLY A 275 19.80 -5.90 9.46
N GLY A 276 19.58 -6.30 8.21
CA GLY A 276 19.70 -7.69 7.76
C GLY A 276 18.92 -8.64 8.67
N GLY A 277 19.54 -9.82 8.94
CA GLY A 277 19.00 -10.79 9.91
C GLY A 277 19.53 -10.63 11.34
N THR A 278 20.21 -9.54 11.67
CA THR A 278 20.90 -9.37 12.97
C THR A 278 20.14 -8.49 13.95
N THR A 279 19.34 -7.53 13.45
CA THR A 279 18.56 -6.62 14.30
C THR A 279 17.25 -6.20 13.65
N ALA A 280 16.19 -6.12 14.44
CA ALA A 280 14.89 -5.60 14.03
C ALA A 280 14.78 -4.07 14.22
N LEU A 281 15.80 -3.42 14.78
CA LEU A 281 15.78 -2.02 15.16
C LEU A 281 15.47 -1.08 13.98
N PRO A 282 16.06 -1.22 12.76
CA PRO A 282 15.73 -0.37 11.62
C PRO A 282 14.26 -0.46 11.23
N THR A 283 13.67 -1.64 11.25
CA THR A 283 12.24 -1.85 11.00
C THR A 283 11.37 -1.09 11.99
N ALA A 284 11.67 -1.24 13.28
CA ALA A 284 10.90 -0.60 14.35
C ALA A 284 11.06 0.93 14.34
N LEU A 285 12.26 1.43 14.06
CA LEU A 285 12.51 2.87 13.91
C LEU A 285 11.74 3.46 12.73
N VAL A 286 11.77 2.82 11.56
CA VAL A 286 11.03 3.30 10.40
C VAL A 286 9.53 3.35 10.69
N ILE A 287 8.97 2.32 11.32
CA ILE A 287 7.55 2.31 11.71
C ILE A 287 7.25 3.46 12.66
N ALA A 288 7.99 3.59 13.76
CA ALA A 288 7.73 4.62 14.77
C ALA A 288 7.88 6.04 14.20
N VAL A 289 8.95 6.32 13.45
CA VAL A 289 9.19 7.63 12.84
C VAL A 289 8.11 7.96 11.81
N ALA A 290 7.71 7.00 10.99
CA ALA A 290 6.67 7.20 9.99
C ALA A 290 5.32 7.56 10.63
N GLU A 291 4.91 6.86 11.69
CA GLU A 291 3.66 7.16 12.40
C GLU A 291 3.71 8.52 13.13
N VAL A 292 4.86 8.88 13.73
CA VAL A 292 5.09 10.21 14.32
C VAL A 292 4.93 11.30 13.26
N LEU A 293 5.59 11.17 12.12
CA LEU A 293 5.55 12.18 11.06
C LEU A 293 4.15 12.30 10.45
N ALA A 294 3.45 11.19 10.25
CA ALA A 294 2.07 11.21 9.78
C ALA A 294 1.14 11.98 10.73
N LEU A 295 1.25 11.74 12.04
CA LEU A 295 0.45 12.46 13.05
C LEU A 295 0.82 13.93 13.14
N ILE A 296 2.11 14.29 13.11
CA ILE A 296 2.58 15.68 13.11
C ILE A 296 1.99 16.45 11.92
N ILE A 297 2.05 15.87 10.70
CA ILE A 297 1.50 16.50 9.50
C ILE A 297 -0.01 16.70 9.64
N PHE A 298 -0.72 15.72 10.18
CA PHE A 298 -2.14 15.84 10.44
C PHE A 298 -2.45 17.01 11.40
N LEU A 299 -1.77 17.07 12.54
CA LEU A 299 -2.03 18.09 13.57
C LEU A 299 -1.65 19.50 13.13
N THR A 300 -0.54 19.64 12.40
CA THR A 300 0.00 20.95 12.01
C THR A 300 -0.68 21.53 10.78
N ILE A 301 -0.97 20.68 9.77
CA ILE A 301 -1.48 21.14 8.47
C ILE A 301 -2.93 20.71 8.28
N THR A 302 -3.18 19.40 8.18
CA THR A 302 -4.49 18.86 7.74
C THR A 302 -5.64 19.34 8.63
N ARG A 303 -5.46 19.30 9.95
CA ARG A 303 -6.49 19.68 10.93
C ARG A 303 -6.96 21.13 10.80
N LYS A 304 -6.06 22.06 10.45
CA LYS A 304 -6.40 23.48 10.24
C LYS A 304 -7.37 23.63 9.08
N TYR A 305 -7.06 22.98 7.94
CA TYR A 305 -7.91 23.04 6.75
C TYR A 305 -9.26 22.35 6.93
N VAL A 306 -9.30 21.20 7.63
CA VAL A 306 -10.55 20.51 7.94
C VAL A 306 -11.49 21.42 8.76
N LYS A 307 -10.96 22.15 9.75
CA LYS A 307 -11.75 23.11 10.55
C LYS A 307 -12.31 24.24 9.68
N THR A 308 -11.49 24.79 8.78
CA THR A 308 -11.90 25.88 7.88
C THR A 308 -12.97 25.44 6.90
N ILE A 309 -12.84 24.22 6.33
CA ILE A 309 -13.84 23.66 5.42
C ILE A 309 -15.18 23.44 6.16
N ALA A 310 -15.12 22.92 7.38
CA ALA A 310 -16.31 22.69 8.21
C ALA A 310 -17.02 23.99 8.67
N SER A 311 -16.30 25.09 8.82
CA SER A 311 -16.89 26.40 9.14
C SER A 311 -17.60 27.01 7.92
N ASN A 312 -17.03 26.86 6.72
CA ASN A 312 -17.60 27.40 5.48
C ASN A 312 -18.84 26.64 4.98
N THR A 313 -19.09 25.43 5.46
CA THR A 313 -20.30 24.63 5.11
C THR A 313 -21.46 24.87 6.08
N LYS A 314 -21.27 25.62 7.17
CA LYS A 314 -22.29 25.94 8.18
C LYS A 314 -22.82 27.38 8.07
N GLY A 315 -22.22 28.23 7.28
CA GLY A 315 -22.68 29.56 6.91
C GLY A 315 -23.28 29.61 5.52
#